data_b3926528afa92d8ddd0ae99684ba454b
#
_entry.id   b3926528afa92d8ddd0ae99684ba454b
#
_cell.length_a   1.000
_cell.length_b   1.000
_cell.length_c   1.000
_cell.angle_alpha   90.00
_cell.angle_beta   90.00
_cell.angle_gamma   90.00
#
_symmetry.space_group_name_H-M   'P 1'
#
loop_
_entity.id
_entity.type
_entity.pdbx_description
1 polymer ?
#
loop_
_entity_poly.entity_id
_entity_poly.type
_entity_poly.pdbx_seq_one_letter_code
_entity_poly.pdbx_strand_id
1 'polypeptide(L)'
;MEIDTRGSEKSLSFCCLKIDNKFCVSRLTREGTSGFLVAAGQYLKEKYLEDIFYNKEQKTHYDSTMFTGYDMDRTMLRIGAMNMMTHGIANPNIAYKDSLSEQNTDSGKYTKILANPPFKGSLNYEGVSTDLLKVAKTKKTELLFLILFLRMLKTGGRCASIVPDGVLFGSSNAHKAIRKEIVENNRLEAIISMPSGVFKPYAGVSTAVIIFTKTGAGGTDDVWFYDMQNDGYSLDDKRTAIVGSDIPDIVARFKSLGEEAKRERTEQSFLVPKAEIVANGYDLSINKYKKTVYVEETYPHPLEIMTEIRQLESEITSGLAELEAMLRE
;
A
#
# COMPACT_ATOMS: atom_id res chain seq x y z
N MET A 1 2.29 27.59 4.22
CA MET A 1 2.95 26.40 3.64
C MET A 1 2.00 25.25 3.92
N GLU A 2 1.02 25.09 3.03
CA GLU A 2 0.07 23.98 3.10
C GLU A 2 0.81 22.70 2.71
N ILE A 3 0.98 21.80 3.68
CA ILE A 3 1.49 20.47 3.43
C ILE A 3 0.34 19.70 2.80
N ASP A 4 0.46 19.42 1.50
CA ASP A 4 -0.55 18.67 0.76
C ASP A 4 -0.62 17.23 1.28
N THR A 5 -1.51 16.99 2.23
CA THR A 5 -1.81 15.67 2.83
C THR A 5 -2.78 14.86 1.97
N ARG A 6 -3.26 15.41 0.84
CA ARG A 6 -4.37 14.86 0.04
C ARG A 6 -4.06 13.54 -0.66
N GLY A 7 -2.79 13.22 -0.92
CA GLY A 7 -2.39 11.96 -1.56
C GLY A 7 -2.47 10.73 -0.65
N SER A 8 -2.35 10.90 0.67
CA SER A 8 -2.36 9.78 1.63
C SER A 8 -3.78 9.43 2.16
N GLU A 9 -4.73 10.35 2.05
CA GLU A 9 -6.05 10.22 2.67
C GLU A 9 -6.94 9.18 1.99
N LYS A 10 -6.81 8.98 0.67
CA LYS A 10 -7.66 8.05 -0.09
C LYS A 10 -7.22 6.59 -0.02
N SER A 11 -5.96 6.30 0.31
CA SER A 11 -5.43 4.93 0.33
C SER A 11 -5.79 4.12 1.58
N LEU A 12 -6.38 4.75 2.60
CA LEU A 12 -6.60 4.15 3.93
C LEU A 12 -7.96 3.50 4.14
N SER A 13 -8.89 3.68 3.23
CA SER A 13 -10.22 3.04 3.31
C SER A 13 -10.21 1.51 3.23
N PHE A 14 -9.06 0.91 2.92
CA PHE A 14 -8.90 -0.54 2.74
C PHE A 14 -9.05 -1.39 3.99
N CYS A 15 -8.75 -0.86 5.15
CA CYS A 15 -8.99 -1.59 6.37
C CYS A 15 -10.41 -1.29 6.86
N CYS A 16 -11.31 -2.27 6.85
CA CYS A 16 -12.56 -2.19 7.61
C CYS A 16 -12.19 -2.03 9.08
N LEU A 17 -12.14 -0.78 9.52
CA LEU A 17 -11.86 -0.42 10.90
C LEU A 17 -13.14 -0.66 11.70
N LYS A 18 -13.16 -1.70 12.55
CA LYS A 18 -14.12 -1.79 13.64
C LYS A 18 -13.49 -1.12 14.86
N ILE A 19 -14.29 -0.52 15.73
CA ILE A 19 -13.85 0.05 17.01
C ILE A 19 -13.37 -1.08 17.90
N ASP A 20 -12.12 -1.48 17.76
CA ASP A 20 -11.44 -2.42 18.64
C ASP A 20 -10.05 -1.87 19.00
N ASN A 21 -9.95 -1.63 20.20
CA ASN A 21 -8.91 -1.47 21.23
C ASN A 21 -7.44 -1.21 20.92
N LYS A 22 -6.86 -0.95 19.83
CA LYS A 22 -5.51 -0.37 19.64
C LYS A 22 -4.99 -0.49 18.21
N PHE A 23 -4.71 0.63 17.62
CA PHE A 23 -3.98 0.72 16.36
C PHE A 23 -2.49 0.89 16.62
N CYS A 24 -1.66 0.18 15.87
CA CYS A 24 -0.27 0.55 15.72
C CYS A 24 -0.01 0.89 14.26
N VAL A 25 0.62 2.02 14.04
CA VAL A 25 1.27 2.30 12.78
C VAL A 25 2.76 2.39 13.06
N SER A 26 3.47 1.36 12.64
CA SER A 26 4.91 1.41 12.59
C SER A 26 5.32 2.22 11.37
N ARG A 27 5.99 3.32 11.58
CA ARG A 27 6.58 4.12 10.51
C ARG A 27 8.09 4.16 10.64
N LEU A 28 8.73 3.81 9.56
CA LEU A 28 10.17 3.94 9.39
C LEU A 28 10.43 4.43 7.96
N THR A 29 10.12 5.70 7.71
CA THR A 29 10.59 6.41 6.52
C THR A 29 10.92 7.85 6.88
N ARG A 30 11.85 8.46 6.16
CA ARG A 30 12.29 9.85 6.29
C ARG A 30 11.16 10.92 6.22
N GLU A 31 9.91 10.51 6.01
CA GLU A 31 8.77 11.39 5.81
C GLU A 31 7.62 11.12 6.80
N GLY A 32 7.98 11.04 8.06
CA GLY A 32 7.17 10.68 9.21
C GLY A 32 6.06 11.65 9.64
N THR A 33 5.12 12.08 8.77
CA THR A 33 3.99 12.98 9.14
C THR A 33 2.84 12.29 9.89
N SER A 34 2.92 10.99 10.21
CA SER A 34 1.83 10.19 10.82
C SER A 34 0.52 10.16 10.00
N GLY A 35 0.60 10.35 8.66
CA GLY A 35 -0.57 10.44 7.78
C GLY A 35 -1.52 9.25 7.89
N PHE A 36 -1.03 8.02 8.04
CA PHE A 36 -1.88 6.84 8.26
C PHE A 36 -2.66 6.89 9.57
N LEU A 37 -2.06 7.40 10.65
CA LEU A 37 -2.76 7.56 11.93
C LEU A 37 -3.81 8.66 11.86
N VAL A 38 -3.48 9.78 11.22
CA VAL A 38 -4.40 10.89 10.99
C VAL A 38 -5.61 10.41 10.20
N ALA A 39 -5.41 9.75 9.06
CA ALA A 39 -6.49 9.27 8.23
C ALA A 39 -7.33 8.17 8.92
N ALA A 40 -6.71 7.30 9.72
CA ALA A 40 -7.44 6.36 10.56
C ALA A 40 -8.31 7.07 11.60
N GLY A 41 -7.76 8.13 12.23
CA GLY A 41 -8.50 8.96 13.18
C GLY A 41 -9.69 9.68 12.54
N GLN A 42 -9.49 10.29 11.37
CA GLN A 42 -10.56 10.93 10.61
C GLN A 42 -11.67 9.95 10.22
N TYR A 43 -11.30 8.79 9.68
CA TYR A 43 -12.26 7.74 9.35
C TYR A 43 -13.09 7.30 10.56
N LEU A 44 -12.46 7.09 11.72
CA LEU A 44 -13.16 6.72 12.95
C LEU A 44 -14.09 7.84 13.43
N LYS A 45 -13.65 9.10 13.35
CA LYS A 45 -14.47 10.25 13.68
C LYS A 45 -15.70 10.38 12.77
N GLU A 46 -15.54 10.16 11.46
CA GLU A 46 -16.66 10.22 10.51
C GLU A 46 -17.66 9.08 10.70
N LYS A 47 -17.21 7.87 11.00
CA LYS A 47 -18.06 6.68 11.08
C LYS A 47 -18.64 6.40 12.46
N TYR A 48 -17.96 6.80 13.51
CA TYR A 48 -18.25 6.41 14.90
C TYR A 48 -18.22 7.61 15.83
N LEU A 49 -18.67 8.78 15.34
CA LEU A 49 -18.65 10.04 16.10
C LEU A 49 -19.32 9.89 17.47
N GLU A 50 -20.55 9.37 17.50
CA GLU A 50 -21.33 9.24 18.72
C GLU A 50 -20.70 8.23 19.69
N ASP A 51 -20.29 7.07 19.18
CA ASP A 51 -19.70 6.01 19.99
C ASP A 51 -18.40 6.44 20.67
N ILE A 52 -17.59 7.25 19.96
CA ILE A 52 -16.28 7.69 20.47
C ILE A 52 -16.41 8.96 21.29
N PHE A 53 -17.09 10.00 20.79
CA PHE A 53 -17.00 11.33 21.35
C PHE A 53 -18.06 11.62 22.43
N TYR A 54 -19.17 10.87 22.47
CA TYR A 54 -20.18 10.98 23.53
C TYR A 54 -19.92 10.04 24.70
N ASN A 55 -18.94 9.12 24.54
CA ASN A 55 -18.47 8.25 25.61
C ASN A 55 -17.10 8.73 26.13
N LYS A 56 -17.03 9.16 27.39
CA LYS A 56 -15.82 9.72 28.00
C LYS A 56 -14.62 8.76 27.96
N GLU A 57 -14.86 7.46 28.18
CA GLU A 57 -13.81 6.45 28.17
C GLU A 57 -13.28 6.24 26.74
N GLN A 58 -14.15 6.11 25.74
CA GLN A 58 -13.78 5.96 24.35
C GLN A 58 -13.07 7.21 23.82
N LYS A 59 -13.52 8.41 24.21
CA LYS A 59 -12.87 9.67 23.87
C LYS A 59 -11.45 9.74 24.44
N THR A 60 -11.27 9.36 25.70
CA THR A 60 -9.94 9.32 26.35
C THR A 60 -9.03 8.30 25.64
N HIS A 61 -9.59 7.14 25.27
CA HIS A 61 -8.87 6.12 24.50
C HIS A 61 -8.45 6.64 23.14
N TYR A 62 -9.36 7.26 22.38
CA TYR A 62 -9.08 7.89 21.08
C TYR A 62 -7.96 8.92 21.17
N ASP A 63 -8.01 9.79 22.18
CA ASP A 63 -7.09 10.90 22.34
C ASP A 63 -5.66 10.48 22.75
N SER A 64 -5.49 9.33 23.40
CA SER A 64 -4.22 9.04 24.08
C SER A 64 -3.63 7.65 23.84
N THR A 65 -4.44 6.62 23.69
CA THR A 65 -3.95 5.23 23.69
C THR A 65 -4.33 4.39 22.47
N MET A 66 -5.27 4.88 21.66
CA MET A 66 -5.74 4.16 20.47
C MET A 66 -4.65 4.10 19.39
N PHE A 67 -3.95 5.20 19.17
CA PHE A 67 -2.96 5.33 18.12
C PHE A 67 -1.55 5.29 18.69
N THR A 68 -0.69 4.46 18.13
CA THR A 68 0.72 4.36 18.53
C THR A 68 1.59 4.43 17.28
N GLY A 69 2.62 5.26 17.29
CA GLY A 69 3.61 5.39 16.23
C GLY A 69 5.03 5.33 16.78
N TYR A 70 5.95 4.78 15.98
CA TYR A 70 7.37 4.76 16.30
C TYR A 70 8.18 5.37 15.16
N ASP A 71 9.14 6.21 15.47
CA ASP A 71 10.10 6.74 14.54
C ASP A 71 11.47 6.91 15.23
N MET A 72 12.56 6.88 14.47
CA MET A 72 13.91 7.15 14.93
C MET A 72 14.34 8.59 14.65
N ASP A 73 13.58 9.35 13.86
CA ASP A 73 13.84 10.75 13.58
C ASP A 73 13.04 11.65 14.54
N ARG A 74 13.77 12.36 15.39
CA ARG A 74 13.15 13.27 16.38
C ARG A 74 12.35 14.41 15.73
N THR A 75 12.75 14.86 14.56
CA THR A 75 12.01 15.90 13.82
C THR A 75 10.68 15.34 13.33
N MET A 76 10.71 14.13 12.78
CA MET A 76 9.51 13.44 12.32
C MET A 76 8.55 13.11 13.48
N LEU A 77 9.06 12.74 14.64
CA LEU A 77 8.22 12.56 15.84
C LEU A 77 7.44 13.81 16.20
N ARG A 78 8.09 14.99 16.16
CA ARG A 78 7.44 16.27 16.43
C ARG A 78 6.40 16.62 15.36
N ILE A 79 6.77 16.51 14.08
CA ILE A 79 5.85 16.77 12.97
C ILE A 79 4.66 15.81 13.02
N GLY A 80 4.88 14.52 13.25
CA GLY A 80 3.83 13.53 13.38
C GLY A 80 2.88 13.79 14.54
N ALA A 81 3.42 14.13 15.71
CA ALA A 81 2.61 14.48 16.87
C ALA A 81 1.78 15.76 16.61
N MET A 82 2.39 16.81 16.07
CA MET A 82 1.70 18.05 15.70
C MET A 82 0.60 17.80 14.68
N ASN A 83 0.87 16.99 13.66
CA ASN A 83 -0.11 16.64 12.64
C ASN A 83 -1.32 15.91 13.25
N MET A 84 -1.09 14.95 14.15
CA MET A 84 -2.17 14.25 14.85
C MET A 84 -2.98 15.19 15.73
N MET A 85 -2.33 16.10 16.46
CA MET A 85 -2.99 17.08 17.31
C MET A 85 -3.87 18.05 16.51
N THR A 86 -3.38 18.56 15.38
CA THR A 86 -4.15 19.45 14.49
C THR A 86 -5.38 18.77 13.87
N HIS A 87 -5.35 17.41 13.76
CA HIS A 87 -6.47 16.60 13.29
C HIS A 87 -7.34 16.03 14.43
N GLY A 88 -7.18 16.54 15.65
CA GLY A 88 -8.09 16.29 16.76
C GLY A 88 -7.77 15.07 17.64
N ILE A 89 -6.53 14.55 17.60
CA ILE A 89 -6.02 13.54 18.54
C ILE A 89 -5.17 14.26 19.58
N ALA A 90 -5.74 14.50 20.78
CA ALA A 90 -5.18 15.46 21.74
C ALA A 90 -3.82 15.07 22.32
N ASN A 91 -3.57 13.78 22.58
CA ASN A 91 -2.35 13.27 23.22
C ASN A 91 -1.77 12.10 22.41
N PRO A 92 -1.21 12.33 21.21
CA PRO A 92 -0.74 11.27 20.33
C PRO A 92 0.43 10.51 20.95
N ASN A 93 0.35 9.18 20.95
CA ASN A 93 1.42 8.32 21.46
C ASN A 93 2.43 8.01 20.34
N ILE A 94 3.30 8.97 20.06
CA ILE A 94 4.39 8.84 19.10
C ILE A 94 5.71 8.80 19.87
N ALA A 95 6.44 7.68 19.78
CA ALA A 95 7.63 7.46 20.58
C ALA A 95 8.88 7.21 19.73
N TYR A 96 10.03 7.70 20.24
CA TYR A 96 11.34 7.39 19.69
C TYR A 96 11.68 5.92 19.99
N LYS A 97 11.76 5.11 18.93
CA LYS A 97 12.07 3.69 19.07
C LYS A 97 12.60 3.10 17.77
N ASP A 98 13.66 2.33 17.84
CA ASP A 98 14.05 1.44 16.75
C ASP A 98 13.14 0.20 16.78
N SER A 99 12.25 0.13 15.80
CA SER A 99 11.23 -0.92 15.72
C SER A 99 11.81 -2.32 15.47
N LEU A 100 12.97 -2.42 14.82
CA LEU A 100 13.59 -3.71 14.47
C LEU A 100 14.59 -4.21 15.51
N SER A 101 14.99 -3.37 16.46
CA SER A 101 15.95 -3.73 17.50
C SER A 101 15.30 -4.48 18.68
N GLU A 102 16.15 -5.01 19.58
CA GLU A 102 15.71 -5.61 20.84
C GLU A 102 14.96 -4.63 21.78
N GLN A 103 15.09 -3.31 21.56
CA GLN A 103 14.33 -2.30 22.31
C GLN A 103 12.83 -2.40 22.06
N ASN A 104 12.42 -2.95 20.91
CA ASN A 104 11.02 -3.17 20.63
C ASN A 104 10.56 -4.55 21.16
N THR A 105 9.98 -4.54 22.33
CA THR A 105 9.42 -5.72 22.99
C THR A 105 7.93 -5.94 22.70
N ASP A 106 7.32 -5.12 21.83
CA ASP A 106 5.89 -5.23 21.52
C ASP A 106 5.58 -6.57 20.82
N SER A 107 4.74 -7.37 21.45
CA SER A 107 4.26 -8.64 20.94
C SER A 107 2.78 -8.81 21.27
N GLY A 108 1.97 -9.22 20.30
CA GLY A 108 0.54 -9.48 20.52
C GLY A 108 -0.25 -8.29 21.09
N LYS A 109 0.14 -7.05 20.74
CA LYS A 109 -0.37 -5.83 21.39
C LYS A 109 -1.40 -5.08 20.55
N TYR A 110 -1.31 -5.16 19.23
CA TYR A 110 -2.07 -4.32 18.31
C TYR A 110 -3.13 -5.10 17.55
N THR A 111 -4.28 -4.47 17.32
CA THR A 111 -5.39 -5.04 16.55
C THR A 111 -5.32 -4.67 15.08
N LYS A 112 -4.74 -3.51 14.76
CA LYS A 112 -4.56 -3.02 13.39
C LYS A 112 -3.15 -2.47 13.22
N ILE A 113 -2.54 -2.79 12.08
CA ILE A 113 -1.26 -2.21 11.65
C ILE A 113 -1.46 -1.65 10.25
N LEU A 114 -1.12 -0.38 10.08
CA LEU A 114 -1.05 0.30 8.80
C LEU A 114 0.39 0.76 8.61
N ALA A 115 1.07 0.34 7.56
CA ALA A 115 2.48 0.63 7.43
C ALA A 115 2.91 0.87 5.97
N ASN A 116 3.85 1.80 5.83
CA ASN A 116 4.64 1.98 4.62
C ASN A 116 6.11 1.90 5.02
N PRO A 117 6.67 0.69 5.21
CA PRO A 117 8.06 0.51 5.61
C PRO A 117 9.01 0.94 4.48
N PRO A 118 10.31 1.20 4.77
CA PRO A 118 11.27 1.53 3.74
C PRO A 118 11.38 0.40 2.71
N PHE A 119 11.38 0.79 1.41
CA PHE A 119 11.40 -0.17 0.30
C PHE A 119 12.78 -0.80 0.07
N LYS A 120 13.83 -0.18 0.61
CA LYS A 120 15.22 -0.65 0.53
C LYS A 120 15.92 -0.36 1.83
N GLY A 121 16.67 -1.32 2.29
CA GLY A 121 17.54 -1.17 3.45
C GLY A 121 18.18 -2.50 3.82
N SER A 122 19.35 -2.41 4.43
CA SER A 122 20.05 -3.58 4.98
C SER A 122 20.60 -3.23 6.35
N LEU A 123 20.28 -4.04 7.32
CA LEU A 123 20.77 -3.92 8.69
C LEU A 123 21.80 -5.01 8.98
N ASN A 124 22.73 -4.70 9.89
CA ASN A 124 23.59 -5.74 10.47
C ASN A 124 22.76 -6.59 11.43
N TYR A 125 23.04 -7.89 11.48
CA TYR A 125 22.30 -8.82 12.35
C TYR A 125 22.36 -8.45 13.84
N GLU A 126 23.44 -7.84 14.29
CA GLU A 126 23.64 -7.40 15.68
C GLU A 126 22.63 -6.31 16.11
N GLY A 127 22.12 -5.52 15.16
CA GLY A 127 21.12 -4.50 15.43
C GLY A 127 19.65 -4.99 15.34
N VAL A 128 19.44 -6.25 14.93
CA VAL A 128 18.10 -6.80 14.70
C VAL A 128 17.69 -7.73 15.84
N SER A 129 16.47 -7.59 16.30
CA SER A 129 15.90 -8.48 17.33
C SER A 129 16.01 -9.95 16.94
N THR A 130 16.54 -10.75 17.84
CA THR A 130 16.76 -12.19 17.65
C THR A 130 15.49 -12.95 17.33
N ASP A 131 14.35 -12.53 17.87
CA ASP A 131 13.06 -13.13 17.58
C ASP A 131 12.62 -12.97 16.12
N LEU A 132 12.94 -11.83 15.50
CA LEU A 132 12.66 -11.63 14.08
C LEU A 132 13.51 -12.54 13.20
N LEU A 133 14.77 -12.76 13.59
CA LEU A 133 15.71 -13.62 12.85
C LEU A 133 15.38 -15.12 12.97
N LYS A 134 14.59 -15.55 13.96
CA LYS A 134 14.12 -16.93 14.07
C LYS A 134 13.15 -17.31 12.94
N VAL A 135 12.33 -16.38 12.46
CA VAL A 135 11.37 -16.63 11.36
C VAL A 135 12.10 -16.68 10.02
N ALA A 136 12.96 -15.70 9.75
CA ALA A 136 13.80 -15.72 8.57
C ALA A 136 15.12 -14.96 8.82
N LYS A 137 16.25 -15.60 8.54
CA LYS A 137 17.57 -14.94 8.59
C LYS A 137 17.73 -14.02 7.38
N THR A 138 17.49 -12.74 7.57
CA THR A 138 17.61 -11.72 6.52
C THR A 138 18.15 -10.42 7.09
N LYS A 139 18.86 -9.65 6.25
CA LYS A 139 19.27 -8.27 6.53
C LYS A 139 18.33 -7.24 5.89
N LYS A 140 17.41 -7.70 5.04
CA LYS A 140 16.52 -6.82 4.28
C LYS A 140 15.44 -6.26 5.17
N THR A 141 15.37 -4.95 5.27
CA THR A 141 14.45 -4.24 6.15
C THR A 141 12.99 -4.51 5.79
N GLU A 142 12.64 -4.52 4.50
CA GLU A 142 11.29 -4.77 4.01
C GLU A 142 10.72 -6.13 4.48
N LEU A 143 11.59 -7.14 4.57
CA LEU A 143 11.21 -8.47 5.06
C LEU A 143 11.09 -8.52 6.59
N LEU A 144 12.02 -7.87 7.29
CA LEU A 144 12.01 -7.79 8.75
C LEU A 144 10.77 -7.08 9.27
N PHE A 145 10.27 -6.07 8.54
CA PHE A 145 9.03 -5.39 8.91
C PHE A 145 7.81 -6.30 8.85
N LEU A 146 7.67 -7.14 7.85
CA LEU A 146 6.55 -8.09 7.77
C LEU A 146 6.56 -9.06 8.96
N ILE A 147 7.73 -9.55 9.35
CA ILE A 147 7.87 -10.41 10.54
C ILE A 147 7.52 -9.63 11.81
N LEU A 148 7.99 -8.39 11.92
CA LEU A 148 7.66 -7.52 13.03
C LEU A 148 6.15 -7.32 13.16
N PHE A 149 5.45 -7.08 12.07
CA PHE A 149 3.99 -6.90 12.09
C PHE A 149 3.27 -8.15 12.58
N LEU A 150 3.69 -9.34 12.13
CA LEU A 150 3.18 -10.60 12.66
C LEU A 150 3.43 -10.75 14.16
N ARG A 151 4.61 -10.36 14.67
CA ARG A 151 4.92 -10.38 16.10
C ARG A 151 4.03 -9.42 16.88
N MET A 152 3.87 -8.19 16.40
CA MET A 152 3.16 -7.12 17.10
C MET A 152 1.64 -7.28 17.11
N LEU A 153 1.07 -7.92 16.10
CA LEU A 153 -0.37 -8.17 16.02
C LEU A 153 -0.85 -9.13 17.11
N LYS A 154 -2.03 -8.83 17.65
CA LYS A 154 -2.86 -9.82 18.39
C LYS A 154 -3.38 -10.88 17.42
N THR A 155 -3.73 -12.05 17.95
CA THR A 155 -4.55 -13.01 17.19
C THR A 155 -5.88 -12.36 16.82
N GLY A 156 -6.28 -12.47 15.53
CA GLY A 156 -7.41 -11.75 14.97
C GLY A 156 -7.06 -10.30 14.52
N GLY A 157 -5.85 -9.83 14.81
CA GLY A 157 -5.39 -8.51 14.35
C GLY A 157 -5.03 -8.51 12.87
N ARG A 158 -5.28 -7.40 12.18
CA ARG A 158 -5.09 -7.23 10.72
C ARG A 158 -3.99 -6.23 10.41
N CYS A 159 -3.18 -6.55 9.41
CA CYS A 159 -2.18 -5.66 8.83
C CYS A 159 -2.55 -5.29 7.40
N ALA A 160 -2.35 -4.02 7.06
CA ALA A 160 -2.24 -3.57 5.67
C ALA A 160 -0.90 -2.83 5.53
N SER A 161 -0.02 -3.35 4.68
CA SER A 161 1.31 -2.81 4.49
C SER A 161 1.63 -2.64 3.02
N ILE A 162 2.28 -1.52 2.69
CA ILE A 162 2.88 -1.34 1.38
C ILE A 162 4.20 -2.10 1.35
N VAL A 163 4.42 -2.85 0.29
CA VAL A 163 5.65 -3.61 0.06
C VAL A 163 6.13 -3.39 -1.37
N PRO A 164 7.45 -3.38 -1.62
CA PRO A 164 7.94 -3.43 -3.00
C PRO A 164 7.64 -4.79 -3.61
N ASP A 165 7.37 -4.84 -4.92
CA ASP A 165 7.02 -6.06 -5.65
C ASP A 165 8.04 -7.19 -5.44
N GLY A 166 9.31 -6.85 -5.24
CA GLY A 166 10.36 -7.81 -4.92
C GLY A 166 10.08 -8.69 -3.70
N VAL A 167 9.24 -8.26 -2.77
CA VAL A 167 8.78 -9.07 -1.64
C VAL A 167 7.83 -10.17 -2.12
N LEU A 168 7.01 -9.89 -3.12
CA LEU A 168 5.97 -10.80 -3.61
C LEU A 168 6.53 -11.97 -4.42
N PHE A 169 7.59 -11.74 -5.22
CA PHE A 169 8.16 -12.77 -6.11
C PHE A 169 9.62 -13.15 -5.81
N GLY A 170 10.28 -12.46 -4.88
CA GLY A 170 11.68 -12.71 -4.55
C GLY A 170 11.98 -14.20 -4.30
N SER A 171 13.08 -14.69 -4.88
CA SER A 171 13.44 -16.12 -4.92
C SER A 171 14.25 -16.61 -3.71
N SER A 172 14.79 -15.71 -2.87
CA SER A 172 15.60 -16.12 -1.72
C SER A 172 14.76 -16.87 -0.67
N ASN A 173 15.44 -17.73 0.11
CA ASN A 173 14.80 -18.52 1.15
C ASN A 173 14.03 -17.65 2.17
N ALA A 174 14.56 -16.46 2.49
CA ALA A 174 13.89 -15.53 3.40
C ALA A 174 12.57 -15.02 2.84
N HIS A 175 12.52 -14.63 1.54
CA HIS A 175 11.28 -14.20 0.88
C HIS A 175 10.24 -15.33 0.90
N LYS A 176 10.64 -16.54 0.51
CA LYS A 176 9.74 -17.70 0.49
C LYS A 176 9.24 -18.05 1.89
N ALA A 177 10.12 -18.03 2.89
CA ALA A 177 9.76 -18.34 4.28
C ALA A 177 8.70 -17.38 4.82
N ILE A 178 8.84 -16.07 4.56
CA ILE A 178 7.89 -15.06 5.03
C ILE A 178 6.55 -15.18 4.31
N ARG A 179 6.55 -15.34 2.98
CA ARG A 179 5.31 -15.56 2.23
C ARG A 179 4.61 -16.84 2.68
N LYS A 180 5.36 -17.92 2.87
CA LYS A 180 4.83 -19.16 3.43
C LYS A 180 4.22 -18.93 4.81
N GLU A 181 4.89 -18.22 5.71
CA GLU A 181 4.38 -17.90 7.04
C GLU A 181 3.05 -17.15 6.98
N ILE A 182 2.93 -16.17 6.08
CA ILE A 182 1.69 -15.38 5.93
C ILE A 182 0.57 -16.24 5.33
N VAL A 183 0.86 -17.06 4.32
CA VAL A 183 -0.15 -17.87 3.59
C VAL A 183 -0.60 -19.09 4.37
N GLU A 184 0.35 -19.79 5.04
CA GLU A 184 0.05 -21.07 5.70
C GLU A 184 -0.44 -20.89 7.14
N ASN A 185 0.25 -20.06 7.92
CA ASN A 185 0.02 -19.93 9.34
C ASN A 185 -0.92 -18.77 9.70
N ASN A 186 -1.21 -17.90 8.71
CA ASN A 186 -2.09 -16.76 8.90
C ASN A 186 -3.13 -16.72 7.77
N ARG A 187 -3.94 -15.67 7.73
CA ARG A 187 -4.91 -15.46 6.67
C ARG A 187 -4.44 -14.32 5.78
N LEU A 188 -3.90 -14.65 4.61
CA LEU A 188 -3.68 -13.66 3.55
C LEU A 188 -5.01 -13.36 2.87
N GLU A 189 -5.43 -12.10 2.87
CA GLU A 189 -6.73 -11.68 2.38
C GLU A 189 -6.64 -11.05 0.98
N ALA A 190 -5.65 -10.17 0.77
CA ALA A 190 -5.54 -9.44 -0.49
C ALA A 190 -4.11 -9.01 -0.84
N ILE A 191 -3.89 -8.91 -2.16
CA ILE A 191 -2.74 -8.26 -2.79
C ILE A 191 -3.29 -7.24 -3.79
N ILE A 192 -2.98 -5.96 -3.58
CA ILE A 192 -3.35 -4.89 -4.50
C ILE A 192 -2.06 -4.39 -5.13
N SER A 193 -1.85 -4.76 -6.39
CA SER A 193 -0.70 -4.33 -7.18
C SER A 193 -0.88 -2.88 -7.61
N MET A 194 0.16 -2.08 -7.45
CA MET A 194 0.18 -0.66 -7.82
C MET A 194 1.24 -0.42 -8.89
N PRO A 195 0.95 0.42 -9.90
CA PRO A 195 1.91 0.68 -10.96
C PRO A 195 3.15 1.42 -10.45
N SER A 196 4.26 1.30 -11.19
CA SER A 196 5.46 2.08 -10.91
C SER A 196 5.15 3.58 -11.03
N GLY A 197 5.75 4.38 -10.13
CA GLY A 197 5.53 5.83 -10.11
C GLY A 197 4.49 6.34 -9.12
N VAL A 198 3.68 5.48 -8.49
CA VAL A 198 2.72 5.89 -7.45
C VAL A 198 3.41 6.64 -6.29
N PHE A 199 4.66 6.27 -5.97
CA PHE A 199 5.44 6.90 -4.90
C PHE A 199 6.52 7.86 -5.40
N LYS A 200 6.44 8.34 -6.63
CA LYS A 200 7.34 9.39 -7.11
C LYS A 200 7.08 10.71 -6.37
N PRO A 201 8.09 11.56 -6.17
CA PRO A 201 9.47 11.39 -6.58
C PRO A 201 10.33 10.48 -5.69
N TYR A 202 9.78 9.89 -4.63
CA TYR A 202 10.54 9.15 -3.61
C TYR A 202 10.97 7.75 -4.04
N ALA A 203 10.12 7.06 -4.77
CA ALA A 203 10.39 5.73 -5.30
C ALA A 203 9.69 5.50 -6.64
N GLY A 204 10.48 5.09 -7.65
CA GLY A 204 9.97 4.74 -8.97
C GLY A 204 9.69 3.25 -9.16
N VAL A 205 9.75 2.44 -8.08
CA VAL A 205 9.53 0.99 -8.15
C VAL A 205 8.05 0.64 -8.05
N SER A 206 7.65 -0.47 -8.69
CA SER A 206 6.32 -1.05 -8.49
C SER A 206 6.19 -1.56 -7.07
N THR A 207 5.02 -1.39 -6.50
CA THR A 207 4.70 -1.74 -5.13
C THR A 207 3.35 -2.42 -5.06
N ALA A 208 3.05 -3.03 -3.92
CA ALA A 208 1.73 -3.56 -3.66
C ALA A 208 1.30 -3.31 -2.22
N VAL A 209 -0.01 -3.32 -1.97
CA VAL A 209 -0.56 -3.41 -0.63
C VAL A 209 -0.82 -4.88 -0.32
N ILE A 210 -0.20 -5.39 0.75
CA ILE A 210 -0.49 -6.72 1.28
C ILE A 210 -1.42 -6.59 2.49
N ILE A 211 -2.53 -7.33 2.49
CA ILE A 211 -3.49 -7.35 3.60
C ILE A 211 -3.58 -8.76 4.16
N PHE A 212 -3.30 -8.90 5.44
CA PHE A 212 -3.40 -10.18 6.14
C PHE A 212 -3.90 -10.04 7.57
N THR A 213 -4.53 -11.10 8.08
CA THR A 213 -4.95 -11.23 9.48
C THR A 213 -4.10 -12.28 10.16
N LYS A 214 -3.55 -11.96 11.33
CA LYS A 214 -2.82 -12.91 12.16
C LYS A 214 -3.80 -13.88 12.82
N THR A 215 -3.70 -15.14 12.50
CA THR A 215 -4.49 -16.22 13.08
C THR A 215 -3.63 -17.18 13.89
N GLY A 216 -2.41 -17.45 13.41
CA GLY A 216 -1.54 -18.49 13.98
C GLY A 216 -2.02 -19.91 13.71
N ALA A 217 -3.12 -20.08 12.98
CA ALA A 217 -3.76 -21.36 12.69
C ALA A 217 -4.17 -21.50 11.21
N GLY A 218 -3.61 -20.66 10.33
CA GLY A 218 -3.99 -20.61 8.91
C GLY A 218 -5.30 -19.85 8.68
N GLY A 219 -6.02 -20.21 7.63
CA GLY A 219 -7.31 -19.60 7.27
C GLY A 219 -7.27 -18.83 5.95
N THR A 220 -6.22 -19.00 5.15
CA THR A 220 -6.20 -18.57 3.75
C THR A 220 -6.88 -19.65 2.91
N ASP A 221 -7.99 -19.33 2.29
CA ASP A 221 -8.69 -20.19 1.32
C ASP A 221 -8.42 -19.64 -0.09
N ASP A 222 -8.87 -18.42 -0.33
CA ASP A 222 -8.61 -17.66 -1.56
C ASP A 222 -7.98 -16.32 -1.22
N VAL A 223 -7.12 -15.82 -2.10
CA VAL A 223 -6.49 -14.50 -2.00
C VAL A 223 -7.04 -13.62 -3.10
N TRP A 224 -7.51 -12.45 -2.73
CA TRP A 224 -7.98 -11.45 -3.68
C TRP A 224 -6.82 -10.66 -4.27
N PHE A 225 -6.76 -10.62 -5.59
CA PHE A 225 -5.80 -9.82 -6.34
C PHE A 225 -6.52 -8.68 -7.05
N TYR A 226 -5.92 -7.52 -7.01
CA TYR A 226 -6.39 -6.34 -7.75
C TYR A 226 -5.21 -5.66 -8.46
N ASP A 227 -5.38 -5.39 -9.74
CA ASP A 227 -4.41 -4.70 -10.58
C ASP A 227 -4.79 -3.23 -10.72
N MET A 228 -4.30 -2.39 -9.80
CA MET A 228 -4.55 -0.96 -9.81
C MET A 228 -3.78 -0.30 -10.95
N GLN A 229 -4.49 0.43 -11.81
CA GLN A 229 -3.92 1.16 -12.93
C GLN A 229 -3.79 2.65 -12.62
N ASN A 230 -4.72 3.19 -11.82
CA ASN A 230 -4.84 4.61 -11.58
C ASN A 230 -5.19 4.93 -10.12
N ASP A 231 -4.34 5.69 -9.45
CA ASP A 231 -4.58 6.16 -8.08
C ASP A 231 -5.20 7.57 -8.01
N GLY A 232 -5.51 8.18 -9.16
CA GLY A 232 -6.04 9.54 -9.28
C GLY A 232 -4.97 10.61 -9.49
N TYR A 233 -3.72 10.20 -9.73
CA TYR A 233 -2.60 11.10 -10.02
C TYR A 233 -1.77 10.59 -11.19
N SER A 234 -1.11 11.52 -11.90
CA SER A 234 -0.13 11.16 -12.94
C SER A 234 1.04 10.38 -12.34
N LEU A 235 1.61 9.46 -13.13
CA LEU A 235 2.73 8.62 -12.69
C LEU A 235 4.11 9.27 -12.94
N ASP A 236 4.13 10.57 -13.25
CA ASP A 236 5.33 11.37 -13.36
C ASP A 236 5.78 11.93 -12.00
N ASP A 237 6.90 12.67 -11.99
CA ASP A 237 7.48 13.22 -10.77
C ASP A 237 6.64 14.35 -10.13
N LYS A 238 5.74 14.96 -10.91
CA LYS A 238 4.87 16.07 -10.45
C LYS A 238 3.63 15.56 -9.72
N ARG A 239 3.21 14.34 -9.98
CA ARG A 239 2.02 13.74 -9.35
C ARG A 239 0.80 14.65 -9.44
N THR A 240 0.47 15.12 -10.63
CA THR A 240 -0.69 15.99 -10.87
C THR A 240 -1.98 15.18 -10.77
N ALA A 241 -2.99 15.73 -10.13
CA ALA A 241 -4.30 15.08 -10.04
C ALA A 241 -4.91 14.89 -11.44
N ILE A 242 -5.39 13.68 -11.71
CA ILE A 242 -6.06 13.31 -12.97
C ILE A 242 -7.47 12.80 -12.70
N VAL A 243 -8.31 12.79 -13.74
CA VAL A 243 -9.68 12.28 -13.62
C VAL A 243 -9.67 10.77 -13.50
N GLY A 244 -10.46 10.26 -12.57
CA GLY A 244 -10.60 8.82 -12.30
C GLY A 244 -9.61 8.33 -11.24
N SER A 245 -10.00 7.28 -10.54
CA SER A 245 -9.17 6.57 -9.56
C SER A 245 -9.79 5.20 -9.30
N ASP A 246 -8.97 4.17 -9.21
CA ASP A 246 -9.42 2.81 -8.90
C ASP A 246 -9.69 2.62 -7.39
N ILE A 247 -9.26 3.56 -6.54
CA ILE A 247 -9.36 3.43 -5.08
C ILE A 247 -10.81 3.21 -4.59
N PRO A 248 -11.83 3.95 -5.09
CA PRO A 248 -13.22 3.68 -4.70
C PRO A 248 -13.70 2.28 -5.08
N ASP A 249 -13.33 1.79 -6.27
CA ASP A 249 -13.67 0.44 -6.74
C ASP A 249 -13.00 -0.63 -5.89
N ILE A 250 -11.71 -0.49 -5.60
CA ILE A 250 -10.97 -1.38 -4.70
C ILE A 250 -11.67 -1.50 -3.33
N VAL A 251 -12.05 -0.34 -2.74
CA VAL A 251 -12.74 -0.32 -1.43
C VAL A 251 -14.10 -1.00 -1.49
N ALA A 252 -14.88 -0.76 -2.54
CA ALA A 252 -16.20 -1.37 -2.72
C ALA A 252 -16.08 -2.88 -2.86
N ARG A 253 -15.18 -3.37 -3.74
CA ARG A 253 -14.96 -4.80 -4.00
C ARG A 253 -14.40 -5.53 -2.80
N PHE A 254 -13.42 -4.96 -2.11
CA PHE A 254 -12.84 -5.57 -0.90
C PHE A 254 -13.88 -5.76 0.21
N LYS A 255 -14.96 -4.97 0.24
CA LYS A 255 -16.09 -5.16 1.15
C LYS A 255 -17.04 -6.27 0.73
N SER A 256 -17.05 -6.61 -0.56
CA SER A 256 -18.00 -7.56 -1.19
C SER A 256 -17.26 -8.71 -1.88
N LEU A 257 -16.22 -9.28 -1.24
CA LEU A 257 -15.38 -10.33 -1.81
C LEU A 257 -16.16 -11.57 -2.29
N GLY A 258 -17.37 -11.82 -1.77
CA GLY A 258 -18.23 -12.91 -2.24
C GLY A 258 -18.65 -12.77 -3.70
N GLU A 259 -18.71 -11.56 -4.23
CA GLU A 259 -19.04 -11.29 -5.62
C GLU A 259 -17.86 -11.52 -6.58
N GLU A 260 -16.64 -11.47 -6.06
CA GLU A 260 -15.40 -11.66 -6.82
C GLU A 260 -15.19 -13.11 -7.31
N ALA A 261 -15.88 -14.09 -6.71
CA ALA A 261 -15.82 -15.49 -7.13
C ALA A 261 -16.28 -15.74 -8.59
N LYS A 262 -17.06 -14.80 -9.15
CA LYS A 262 -17.57 -14.88 -10.52
C LYS A 262 -16.65 -14.23 -11.55
N ARG A 263 -15.60 -13.54 -11.12
CA ARG A 263 -14.73 -12.77 -11.99
C ARG A 263 -13.64 -13.63 -12.62
N GLU A 264 -13.36 -13.35 -13.88
CA GLU A 264 -12.30 -14.01 -14.62
C GLU A 264 -10.94 -13.36 -14.35
N ARG A 265 -9.87 -14.12 -14.57
CA ARG A 265 -8.49 -13.63 -14.38
C ARG A 265 -8.01 -12.67 -15.47
N THR A 266 -8.81 -12.41 -16.46
CA THR A 266 -8.62 -11.36 -17.46
C THR A 266 -9.05 -9.99 -16.97
N GLU A 267 -9.87 -9.96 -15.92
CA GLU A 267 -10.39 -8.74 -15.33
C GLU A 267 -9.38 -8.07 -14.39
N GLN A 268 -9.71 -6.88 -13.93
CA GLN A 268 -8.83 -6.06 -13.07
C GLN A 268 -8.68 -6.65 -11.65
N SER A 269 -9.69 -7.39 -11.19
CA SER A 269 -9.62 -8.12 -9.91
C SER A 269 -10.16 -9.54 -10.05
N PHE A 270 -9.61 -10.45 -9.25
CA PHE A 270 -9.97 -11.87 -9.25
C PHE A 270 -9.50 -12.57 -7.97
N LEU A 271 -10.03 -13.76 -7.73
CA LEU A 271 -9.59 -14.64 -6.65
C LEU A 271 -8.60 -15.70 -7.14
N VAL A 272 -7.62 -16.02 -6.31
CA VAL A 272 -6.65 -17.11 -6.54
C VAL A 272 -6.68 -18.05 -5.35
N PRO A 273 -7.00 -19.36 -5.58
CA PRO A 273 -7.00 -20.35 -4.52
C PRO A 273 -5.61 -20.53 -3.89
N LYS A 274 -5.56 -20.73 -2.58
CA LYS A 274 -4.32 -21.02 -1.84
C LYS A 274 -3.53 -22.18 -2.47
N ALA A 275 -4.21 -23.24 -2.89
CA ALA A 275 -3.56 -24.40 -3.50
C ALA A 275 -2.69 -24.03 -4.71
N GLU A 276 -3.15 -23.08 -5.53
CA GLU A 276 -2.39 -22.60 -6.67
C GLU A 276 -1.19 -21.73 -6.26
N ILE A 277 -1.35 -20.90 -5.22
CA ILE A 277 -0.25 -20.09 -4.65
C ILE A 277 0.85 -21.02 -4.11
N VAL A 278 0.48 -22.09 -3.42
CA VAL A 278 1.40 -23.11 -2.91
C VAL A 278 2.13 -23.83 -4.05
N ALA A 279 1.38 -24.25 -5.08
CA ALA A 279 1.95 -24.91 -6.27
C ALA A 279 2.94 -24.02 -7.03
N ASN A 280 2.74 -22.70 -6.99
CA ASN A 280 3.65 -21.69 -7.56
C ASN A 280 4.76 -21.23 -6.58
N GLY A 281 5.03 -21.99 -5.51
CA GLY A 281 6.12 -21.70 -4.58
C GLY A 281 5.91 -20.43 -3.76
N TYR A 282 4.66 -20.12 -3.44
CA TYR A 282 4.22 -18.91 -2.71
C TYR A 282 4.55 -17.60 -3.44
N ASP A 283 4.58 -17.63 -4.78
CA ASP A 283 4.65 -16.39 -5.56
C ASP A 283 3.34 -15.61 -5.39
N LEU A 284 3.42 -14.33 -5.05
CA LEU A 284 2.28 -13.43 -4.83
C LEU A 284 2.24 -12.30 -5.85
N SER A 285 3.02 -12.39 -6.93
CA SER A 285 2.94 -11.38 -7.99
C SER A 285 1.68 -11.58 -8.83
N ILE A 286 0.97 -10.50 -9.11
CA ILE A 286 -0.28 -10.55 -9.88
C ILE A 286 -0.06 -11.11 -11.29
N ASN A 287 1.08 -10.80 -11.91
CA ASN A 287 1.44 -11.25 -13.26
C ASN A 287 1.54 -12.77 -13.40
N LYS A 288 1.71 -13.49 -12.28
CA LYS A 288 1.72 -14.94 -12.27
C LYS A 288 0.34 -15.55 -12.50
N TYR A 289 -0.71 -14.83 -12.12
CA TYR A 289 -2.09 -15.32 -12.08
C TYR A 289 -3.02 -14.64 -13.06
N LYS A 290 -2.74 -13.39 -13.42
CA LYS A 290 -3.52 -12.62 -14.38
C LYS A 290 -3.36 -13.21 -15.77
N LYS A 291 -4.47 -13.39 -16.47
CA LYS A 291 -4.49 -13.80 -17.86
C LYS A 291 -4.56 -12.56 -18.74
N THR A 292 -3.64 -12.43 -19.69
CA THR A 292 -3.69 -11.38 -20.69
C THR A 292 -4.49 -11.87 -21.87
N VAL A 293 -5.52 -11.14 -22.24
CA VAL A 293 -6.20 -11.38 -23.53
C VAL A 293 -5.33 -10.69 -24.58
N TYR A 294 -4.73 -11.49 -25.45
CA TYR A 294 -4.06 -10.95 -26.62
C TYR A 294 -5.15 -10.47 -27.59
N VAL A 295 -5.34 -9.16 -27.66
CA VAL A 295 -6.11 -8.54 -28.74
C VAL A 295 -5.11 -8.26 -29.83
N GLU A 296 -5.26 -8.95 -30.97
CA GLU A 296 -4.44 -8.71 -32.14
C GLU A 296 -4.77 -7.27 -32.64
N GLU A 297 -3.84 -6.35 -32.38
CA GLU A 297 -3.96 -5.00 -32.91
C GLU A 297 -3.69 -5.06 -34.42
N THR A 298 -4.73 -4.84 -35.22
CA THR A 298 -4.60 -4.68 -36.66
C THR A 298 -4.03 -3.30 -36.95
N TYR A 299 -2.75 -3.26 -37.23
CA TYR A 299 -2.11 -2.02 -37.68
C TYR A 299 -2.44 -1.78 -39.15
N PRO A 300 -2.70 -0.50 -39.55
CA PRO A 300 -2.89 -0.18 -40.94
C PRO A 300 -1.61 -0.54 -41.75
N HIS A 301 -1.80 -0.88 -43.02
CA HIS A 301 -0.67 -1.27 -43.86
C HIS A 301 0.36 -0.12 -43.94
N PRO A 302 1.68 -0.40 -43.91
CA PRO A 302 2.71 0.62 -43.94
C PRO A 302 2.55 1.68 -45.05
N LEU A 303 2.00 1.31 -46.20
CA LEU A 303 1.71 2.26 -47.29
C LEU A 303 0.58 3.23 -46.96
N GLU A 304 -0.39 2.82 -46.15
CA GLU A 304 -1.47 3.72 -45.69
C GLU A 304 -0.92 4.75 -44.72
N ILE A 305 -0.09 4.29 -43.76
CA ILE A 305 0.62 5.19 -42.82
C ILE A 305 1.50 6.19 -43.58
N MET A 306 2.24 5.75 -44.60
CA MET A 306 3.04 6.62 -45.44
C MET A 306 2.19 7.64 -46.20
N THR A 307 0.99 7.27 -46.61
CA THR A 307 0.08 8.19 -47.31
C THR A 307 -0.43 9.26 -46.36
N GLU A 308 -0.82 8.87 -45.13
CA GLU A 308 -1.24 9.82 -44.09
C GLU A 308 -0.11 10.80 -43.72
N ILE A 309 1.13 10.28 -43.55
CA ILE A 309 2.29 11.14 -43.29
C ILE A 309 2.47 12.17 -44.38
N ARG A 310 2.42 11.79 -45.66
CA ARG A 310 2.56 12.71 -46.78
C ARG A 310 1.45 13.76 -46.84
N GLN A 311 0.25 13.38 -46.48
CA GLN A 311 -0.88 14.29 -46.39
C GLN A 311 -0.65 15.34 -45.30
N LEU A 312 -0.24 14.91 -44.09
CA LEU A 312 0.09 15.81 -42.99
C LEU A 312 1.27 16.73 -43.32
N GLU A 313 2.30 16.25 -44.00
CA GLU A 313 3.41 17.09 -44.47
C GLU A 313 2.94 18.19 -45.48
N SER A 314 1.99 17.81 -46.36
CA SER A 314 1.42 18.78 -47.28
C SER A 314 0.58 19.86 -46.57
N GLU A 315 -0.21 19.47 -45.59
CA GLU A 315 -0.99 20.38 -44.76
C GLU A 315 -0.12 21.33 -43.94
N ILE A 316 0.95 20.79 -43.32
CA ILE A 316 1.95 21.62 -42.61
C ILE A 316 2.61 22.63 -43.56
N THR A 317 3.01 22.18 -44.75
CA THR A 317 3.67 23.04 -45.74
C THR A 317 2.74 24.17 -46.19
N SER A 318 1.46 23.86 -46.45
CA SER A 318 0.44 24.85 -46.80
C SER A 318 0.20 25.85 -45.68
N GLY A 319 0.03 25.37 -44.44
CA GLY A 319 -0.16 26.23 -43.26
C GLY A 319 1.05 27.16 -42.99
N LEU A 320 2.27 26.66 -43.20
CA LEU A 320 3.48 27.51 -43.11
C LEU A 320 3.52 28.60 -44.19
N ALA A 321 3.14 28.26 -45.43
CA ALA A 321 3.08 29.23 -46.50
C ALA A 321 2.02 30.32 -46.27
N GLU A 322 0.86 29.95 -45.71
CA GLU A 322 -0.19 30.91 -45.30
C GLU A 322 0.34 31.83 -44.18
N LEU A 323 1.00 31.27 -43.17
CA LEU A 323 1.57 32.03 -42.06
C LEU A 323 2.65 33.01 -42.56
N GLU A 324 3.52 32.57 -43.49
CA GLU A 324 4.54 33.43 -44.10
C GLU A 324 3.91 34.58 -44.93
N ALA A 325 2.80 34.32 -45.60
CA ALA A 325 2.08 35.36 -46.34
C ALA A 325 1.50 36.41 -45.38
N MET A 326 0.90 35.99 -44.28
CA MET A 326 0.33 36.89 -43.24
C MET A 326 1.40 37.72 -42.52
N LEU A 327 2.64 37.20 -42.40
CA LEU A 327 3.74 37.93 -41.76
C LEU A 327 4.44 38.95 -42.71
N ARG A 328 4.15 38.88 -44.01
CA ARG A 328 4.70 39.81 -45.01
C ARG A 328 3.75 40.98 -45.33
N GLU A 329 2.50 40.92 -44.93
CA GLU A 329 1.54 42.03 -44.86
C GLU A 329 1.74 42.85 -43.57
#